data_7ff6ae574cf85a7833f9a019bc6cc7c7
#
_entry.id   7ff6ae574cf85a7833f9a019bc6cc7c7
#
_cell.length_a   1.000
_cell.length_b   1.000
_cell.length_c   1.000
_cell.angle_alpha   90.00
_cell.angle_beta   90.00
_cell.angle_gamma   90.00
#
_symmetry.space_group_name_H-M   'P 1'
#
loop_
_entity.id
_entity.type
_entity.pdbx_description
1 polymer ?
#
loop_
_entity_poly.entity_id
_entity_poly.type
_entity_poly.pdbx_seq_one_letter_code
_entity_poly.pdbx_strand_id
1 'polypeptide(L)'
;SPKEDINDFKTLFEDPKFKPDMLKIYPSLILKNTPMYDDFQSGKYKPYSDEDMLNVLTEVKKMVPKWVRIMRVQREITPMEIMGGPKIGNLRQIVNKNLKSQGLSCKCIRCREVGLAKKNTFAEKLELERFDYDSSNGKEVFLSYKDSEDLIYGFLRLRKPSTNAHRKEITNDVAIVRELHVFGKSIEIGKHEKESFQHVG
;
A
#
# COMPACT_ATOMS: atom_id res chain seq x y z
N SER A 1 19.96 4.76 -6.52
CA SER A 1 19.49 5.39 -7.79
C SER A 1 18.07 4.96 -8.10
N PRO A 2 17.30 5.69 -8.96
CA PRO A 2 15.92 5.30 -9.31
C PRO A 2 15.79 3.85 -9.78
N LYS A 3 16.75 3.36 -10.56
CA LYS A 3 16.76 1.98 -11.06
C LYS A 3 16.97 0.96 -9.93
N GLU A 4 17.85 1.24 -9.01
CA GLU A 4 18.11 0.37 -7.84
C GLU A 4 16.88 0.33 -6.94
N ASP A 5 16.29 1.48 -6.61
CA ASP A 5 15.08 1.54 -5.77
C ASP A 5 13.92 0.76 -6.41
N ILE A 6 13.72 0.88 -7.72
CA ILE A 6 12.68 0.10 -8.43
C ILE A 6 12.96 -1.40 -8.29
N ASN A 7 14.22 -1.82 -8.42
CA ASN A 7 14.61 -3.22 -8.24
C ASN A 7 14.43 -3.71 -6.79
N ASP A 8 14.72 -2.85 -5.82
CA ASP A 8 14.51 -3.14 -4.40
C ASP A 8 13.02 -3.33 -4.09
N PHE A 9 12.14 -2.48 -4.65
CA PHE A 9 10.70 -2.69 -4.54
C PHE A 9 10.22 -3.97 -5.22
N LYS A 10 10.81 -4.34 -6.37
CA LYS A 10 10.53 -5.62 -7.01
C LYS A 10 10.90 -6.78 -6.10
N THR A 11 12.11 -6.76 -5.55
CA THR A 11 12.57 -7.77 -4.58
C THR A 11 11.64 -7.84 -3.36
N LEU A 12 11.25 -6.67 -2.82
CA LEU A 12 10.34 -6.56 -1.68
C LEU A 12 8.99 -7.25 -1.92
N PHE A 13 8.48 -7.20 -3.14
CA PHE A 13 7.19 -7.79 -3.51
C PHE A 13 7.28 -9.25 -3.95
N GLU A 14 8.39 -9.68 -4.54
CA GLU A 14 8.55 -11.01 -5.14
C GLU A 14 9.23 -12.01 -4.20
N ASP A 15 10.26 -11.60 -3.44
CA ASP A 15 10.99 -12.51 -2.56
C ASP A 15 10.13 -12.91 -1.34
N PRO A 16 9.89 -14.22 -1.13
CA PRO A 16 9.15 -14.73 0.03
C PRO A 16 9.70 -14.33 1.39
N LYS A 17 10.93 -13.87 1.48
CA LYS A 17 11.52 -13.36 2.73
C LYS A 17 10.88 -12.06 3.20
N PHE A 18 10.27 -11.30 2.31
CA PHE A 18 9.70 -9.98 2.59
C PHE A 18 8.19 -9.99 2.49
N LYS A 19 7.63 -9.67 1.33
CA LYS A 19 6.19 -9.58 1.01
C LYS A 19 5.38 -8.84 2.08
N PRO A 20 5.62 -7.53 2.26
CA PRO A 20 4.98 -6.74 3.30
C PRO A 20 3.48 -6.56 3.05
N ASP A 21 2.72 -6.37 4.12
CA ASP A 21 1.29 -6.05 4.06
C ASP A 21 1.05 -4.57 3.76
N MET A 22 1.90 -3.70 4.33
CA MET A 22 1.71 -2.25 4.28
C MET A 22 3.03 -1.53 4.04
N LEU A 23 2.96 -0.43 3.27
CA LEU A 23 4.12 0.41 2.97
C LEU A 23 3.81 1.87 3.21
N LYS A 24 4.82 2.58 3.69
CA LYS A 24 4.95 4.03 3.62
C LYS A 24 6.18 4.33 2.78
N ILE A 25 5.99 5.00 1.66
CA ILE A 25 7.07 5.35 0.73
C ILE A 25 7.36 6.83 0.90
N TYR A 26 8.55 7.14 1.42
CA TYR A 26 8.95 8.51 1.66
C TYR A 26 10.20 8.85 0.85
N PRO A 27 10.17 9.93 0.07
CA PRO A 27 11.39 10.44 -0.55
C PRO A 27 12.35 10.93 0.54
N SER A 28 13.63 10.79 0.29
CA SER A 28 14.65 11.46 1.10
C SER A 28 14.59 12.97 0.86
N LEU A 29 14.35 13.72 1.93
CA LEU A 29 14.28 15.17 1.90
C LEU A 29 15.44 15.76 2.70
N ILE A 30 16.09 16.78 2.16
CA ILE A 30 17.17 17.48 2.81
C ILE A 30 16.57 18.60 3.66
N LEU A 31 16.80 18.54 4.95
CA LEU A 31 16.38 19.55 5.91
C LEU A 31 17.62 20.18 6.57
N LYS A 32 17.55 21.47 6.91
CA LYS A 32 18.63 22.15 7.65
C LYS A 32 18.93 21.43 8.96
N ASN A 33 20.16 21.57 9.43
CA ASN A 33 20.64 21.00 10.70
C ASN A 33 20.56 19.47 10.77
N THR A 34 20.73 18.79 9.63
CA THR A 34 20.85 17.33 9.57
C THR A 34 22.19 16.94 8.93
N PRO A 35 22.81 15.79 9.28
CA PRO A 35 24.03 15.34 8.63
C PRO A 35 23.91 15.22 7.09
N MET A 36 22.71 14.88 6.61
CA MET A 36 22.42 14.81 5.18
C MET A 36 22.48 16.18 4.49
N TYR A 37 22.21 17.27 5.22
CA TYR A 37 22.35 18.62 4.71
C TYR A 37 23.83 18.98 4.43
N ASP A 38 24.74 18.56 5.31
CA ASP A 38 26.17 18.80 5.14
C ASP A 38 26.72 18.01 3.93
N ASP A 39 26.29 16.77 3.77
CA ASP A 39 26.62 15.96 2.61
C ASP A 39 26.07 16.55 1.30
N PHE A 40 24.87 17.11 1.33
CA PHE A 40 24.27 17.82 0.20
C PHE A 40 25.07 19.09 -0.14
N GLN A 41 25.42 19.92 0.85
CA GLN A 41 26.21 21.13 0.65
C GLN A 41 27.61 20.84 0.08
N SER A 42 28.23 19.75 0.53
CA SER A 42 29.54 19.31 0.04
C SER A 42 29.50 18.55 -1.30
N GLY A 43 28.29 18.33 -1.87
CA GLY A 43 28.12 17.60 -3.11
C GLY A 43 28.27 16.07 -3.03
N LYS A 44 28.44 15.53 -1.81
CA LYS A 44 28.54 14.07 -1.60
C LYS A 44 27.20 13.35 -1.79
N TYR A 45 26.07 14.03 -1.56
CA TYR A 45 24.74 13.49 -1.71
C TYR A 45 23.90 14.34 -2.68
N LYS A 46 23.27 13.70 -3.64
CA LYS A 46 22.32 14.31 -4.58
C LYS A 46 20.93 13.71 -4.35
N PRO A 47 19.95 14.48 -3.84
CA PRO A 47 18.58 13.99 -3.67
C PRO A 47 17.89 13.80 -5.04
N TYR A 48 16.82 13.01 -5.05
CA TYR A 48 15.98 12.88 -6.23
C TYR A 48 15.34 14.19 -6.63
N SER A 49 15.18 14.39 -7.93
CA SER A 49 14.31 15.39 -8.49
C SER A 49 12.84 14.99 -8.34
N ASP A 50 11.93 15.91 -8.61
CA ASP A 50 10.50 15.62 -8.72
C ASP A 50 10.22 14.54 -9.79
N GLU A 51 10.94 14.61 -10.92
CA GLU A 51 10.80 13.66 -12.04
C GLU A 51 11.30 12.26 -11.66
N ASP A 52 12.46 12.14 -11.01
CA ASP A 52 13.00 10.87 -10.50
C ASP A 52 11.98 10.20 -9.57
N MET A 53 11.40 10.97 -8.63
CA MET A 53 10.45 10.45 -7.67
C MET A 53 9.14 10.02 -8.33
N LEU A 54 8.64 10.79 -9.29
CA LEU A 54 7.45 10.43 -10.06
C LEU A 54 7.68 9.14 -10.86
N ASN A 55 8.86 8.98 -11.46
CA ASN A 55 9.24 7.76 -12.18
C ASN A 55 9.26 6.55 -11.25
N VAL A 56 10.00 6.62 -10.15
CA VAL A 56 10.08 5.52 -9.16
C VAL A 56 8.69 5.14 -8.65
N LEU A 57 7.87 6.12 -8.23
CA LEU A 57 6.53 5.84 -7.74
C LEU A 57 5.61 5.25 -8.81
N THR A 58 5.76 5.67 -10.06
CA THR A 58 4.97 5.13 -11.17
C THR A 58 5.28 3.65 -11.37
N GLU A 59 6.57 3.28 -11.45
CA GLU A 59 6.98 1.90 -11.62
C GLU A 59 6.61 1.04 -10.39
N VAL A 60 6.81 1.53 -9.18
CA VAL A 60 6.38 0.83 -7.96
C VAL A 60 4.87 0.58 -7.98
N LYS A 61 4.06 1.57 -8.38
CA LYS A 61 2.59 1.42 -8.40
C LYS A 61 2.08 0.53 -9.53
N LYS A 62 2.85 0.31 -10.59
CA LYS A 62 2.54 -0.70 -11.63
C LYS A 62 2.70 -2.12 -11.10
N MET A 63 3.73 -2.38 -10.28
CA MET A 63 4.08 -3.71 -9.80
C MET A 63 3.50 -4.09 -8.43
N VAL A 64 2.91 -3.14 -7.69
CA VAL A 64 2.42 -3.40 -6.34
C VAL A 64 1.36 -4.51 -6.32
N PRO A 65 1.54 -5.56 -5.48
CA PRO A 65 0.58 -6.64 -5.37
C PRO A 65 -0.76 -6.21 -4.76
N LYS A 66 -1.82 -6.96 -5.06
CA LYS A 66 -3.17 -6.69 -4.61
C LYS A 66 -3.37 -6.75 -3.09
N TRP A 67 -2.55 -7.51 -2.38
CA TRP A 67 -2.59 -7.61 -0.91
C TRP A 67 -1.84 -6.48 -0.18
N VAL A 68 -1.06 -5.66 -0.88
CA VAL A 68 -0.28 -4.57 -0.27
C VAL A 68 -1.11 -3.32 -0.14
N ARG A 69 -1.04 -2.64 1.02
CA ARG A 69 -1.59 -1.31 1.24
C ARG A 69 -0.48 -0.26 1.22
N ILE A 70 -0.42 0.62 0.22
CA ILE A 70 0.43 1.81 0.25
C ILE A 70 -0.29 2.88 1.07
N MET A 71 0.09 3.02 2.34
CA MET A 71 -0.54 3.96 3.27
C MET A 71 -0.25 5.41 2.91
N ARG A 72 1.04 5.75 2.71
CA ARG A 72 1.52 7.08 2.36
C ARG A 72 2.60 7.00 1.30
N VAL A 73 2.73 8.04 0.48
CA VAL A 73 3.80 8.22 -0.53
C VAL A 73 4.63 9.48 -0.28
N GLN A 74 4.39 10.15 0.85
CA GLN A 74 5.06 11.40 1.20
C GLN A 74 4.81 11.73 2.68
N ARG A 75 5.77 12.44 3.30
CA ARG A 75 5.56 13.11 4.60
C ARG A 75 4.99 14.50 4.36
N GLU A 76 4.24 14.99 5.34
CA GLU A 76 3.74 16.36 5.36
C GLU A 76 4.86 17.25 5.96
N ILE A 77 5.75 17.74 5.09
CA ILE A 77 6.81 18.70 5.43
C ILE A 77 6.57 19.93 4.58
N THR A 78 6.64 21.09 5.21
CA THR A 78 6.45 22.38 4.54
C THR A 78 7.51 22.55 3.44
N PRO A 79 7.13 22.83 2.18
CA PRO A 79 8.09 22.99 1.08
C PRO A 79 9.21 24.01 1.34
N MET A 80 8.95 25.02 2.19
CA MET A 80 9.95 26.03 2.59
C MET A 80 11.08 25.44 3.46
N GLU A 81 10.84 24.33 4.16
CA GLU A 81 11.85 23.65 4.99
C GLU A 81 12.73 22.71 4.17
N ILE A 82 12.30 22.35 2.95
CA ILE A 82 12.99 21.40 2.08
C ILE A 82 14.11 22.11 1.32
N MET A 83 15.36 21.84 1.68
CA MET A 83 16.56 22.39 1.02
C MET A 83 16.92 21.60 -0.26
N GLY A 84 16.57 20.34 -0.34
CA GLY A 84 16.76 19.48 -1.51
C GLY A 84 15.84 18.28 -1.48
N GLY A 85 15.56 17.72 -2.66
CA GLY A 85 14.61 16.62 -2.85
C GLY A 85 13.27 17.07 -3.42
N PRO A 86 12.34 16.11 -3.66
CA PRO A 86 11.07 16.42 -4.29
C PRO A 86 10.21 17.33 -3.42
N LYS A 87 9.63 18.37 -4.05
CA LYS A 87 8.78 19.38 -3.40
C LYS A 87 7.30 19.26 -3.78
N ILE A 88 6.95 18.36 -4.66
CA ILE A 88 5.56 18.12 -5.08
C ILE A 88 4.75 17.57 -3.91
N GLY A 89 3.67 18.28 -3.51
CA GLY A 89 2.82 17.91 -2.36
C GLY A 89 1.79 16.83 -2.64
N ASN A 90 1.49 16.52 -3.91
CA ASN A 90 0.40 15.64 -4.32
C ASN A 90 0.87 14.47 -5.22
N LEU A 91 2.04 13.89 -4.91
CA LEU A 91 2.69 12.81 -5.68
C LEU A 91 1.73 11.66 -6.02
N ARG A 92 0.91 11.20 -5.05
CA ARG A 92 -0.03 10.10 -5.28
C ARG A 92 -1.04 10.40 -6.38
N GLN A 93 -1.60 11.62 -6.39
CA GLN A 93 -2.60 12.03 -7.35
C GLN A 93 -2.01 12.13 -8.76
N ILE A 94 -0.82 12.72 -8.88
CA ILE A 94 -0.11 12.85 -10.16
C ILE A 94 0.21 11.47 -10.72
N VAL A 95 0.79 10.58 -9.92
CA VAL A 95 1.13 9.22 -10.37
C VAL A 95 -0.13 8.43 -10.77
N ASN A 96 -1.22 8.52 -9.99
CA ASN A 96 -2.47 7.87 -10.37
C ASN A 96 -3.05 8.41 -11.69
N LYS A 97 -2.96 9.72 -11.92
CA LYS A 97 -3.38 10.35 -13.19
C LYS A 97 -2.53 9.85 -14.36
N ASN A 98 -1.21 9.78 -14.17
CA ASN A 98 -0.27 9.28 -15.18
C ASN A 98 -0.53 7.81 -15.53
N LEU A 99 -0.79 6.96 -14.52
CA LEU A 99 -1.16 5.56 -14.76
C LEU A 99 -2.48 5.48 -15.55
N LYS A 100 -3.48 6.25 -15.16
CA LYS A 100 -4.79 6.25 -15.83
C LYS A 100 -4.68 6.69 -17.30
N SER A 101 -3.85 7.67 -17.63
CA SER A 101 -3.62 8.08 -19.02
C SER A 101 -2.95 7.00 -19.88
N GLN A 102 -2.30 6.02 -19.26
CA GLN A 102 -1.70 4.85 -19.89
C GLN A 102 -2.63 3.62 -19.91
N GLY A 103 -3.90 3.76 -19.51
CA GLY A 103 -4.83 2.63 -19.35
C GLY A 103 -4.50 1.71 -18.17
N LEU A 104 -3.66 2.16 -17.24
CA LEU A 104 -3.19 1.39 -16.09
C LEU A 104 -3.81 1.91 -14.78
N SER A 105 -3.78 1.06 -13.76
CA SER A 105 -4.21 1.44 -12.41
C SER A 105 -3.35 0.78 -11.33
N CYS A 106 -3.15 1.47 -10.22
CA CYS A 106 -2.48 0.90 -9.07
C CYS A 106 -3.37 -0.14 -8.38
N LYS A 107 -2.85 -1.35 -8.16
CA LYS A 107 -3.58 -2.48 -7.56
C LYS A 107 -3.52 -2.53 -6.03
N CYS A 108 -2.86 -1.57 -5.36
CA CYS A 108 -2.80 -1.58 -3.91
C CYS A 108 -4.18 -1.40 -3.27
N ILE A 109 -4.37 -1.96 -2.07
CA ILE A 109 -5.65 -1.90 -1.32
C ILE A 109 -6.20 -0.47 -1.25
N ARG A 110 -5.34 0.53 -0.88
CA ARG A 110 -5.80 1.92 -0.76
C ARG A 110 -6.36 2.53 -2.06
N CYS A 111 -5.86 2.12 -3.22
CA CYS A 111 -6.35 2.61 -4.49
C CYS A 111 -7.67 1.94 -4.92
N ARG A 112 -7.99 0.81 -4.32
CA ARG A 112 -9.17 0.00 -4.61
C ARG A 112 -10.23 0.02 -3.50
N GLU A 113 -9.98 0.69 -2.35
CA GLU A 113 -10.98 0.74 -1.27
C GLU A 113 -12.19 1.59 -1.66
N VAL A 114 -13.37 1.03 -1.51
CA VAL A 114 -14.65 1.64 -1.91
C VAL A 114 -14.91 2.99 -1.23
N GLY A 115 -14.49 3.15 0.02
CA GLY A 115 -14.66 4.41 0.77
C GLY A 115 -13.90 5.61 0.19
N LEU A 116 -12.86 5.39 -0.65
CA LEU A 116 -12.12 6.45 -1.33
C LEU A 116 -12.54 6.63 -2.79
N ALA A 117 -13.30 5.70 -3.35
CA ALA A 117 -13.73 5.70 -4.75
C ALA A 117 -14.85 6.72 -5.05
N LYS A 118 -15.38 7.43 -4.04
CA LYS A 118 -16.53 8.36 -4.16
C LYS A 118 -17.73 7.72 -4.87
N LYS A 119 -17.91 6.42 -4.72
CA LYS A 119 -19.03 5.68 -5.27
C LYS A 119 -20.22 5.84 -4.32
N ASN A 120 -21.33 6.38 -4.80
CA ASN A 120 -22.54 6.64 -3.99
C ASN A 120 -23.55 5.47 -4.05
N THR A 121 -23.26 4.43 -4.84
CA THR A 121 -24.16 3.29 -5.02
C THR A 121 -23.47 2.00 -4.63
N PHE A 122 -24.22 1.11 -3.98
CA PHE A 122 -23.77 -0.26 -3.71
C PHE A 122 -23.57 -1.02 -5.03
N ALA A 123 -22.58 -1.93 -5.03
CA ALA A 123 -22.52 -2.91 -6.09
C ALA A 123 -23.66 -3.93 -5.90
N GLU A 124 -24.35 -4.26 -6.97
CA GLU A 124 -25.42 -5.28 -6.96
C GLU A 124 -24.87 -6.67 -6.61
N LYS A 125 -23.60 -6.90 -6.92
CA LYS A 125 -22.94 -8.18 -6.68
C LYS A 125 -21.49 -7.97 -6.26
N LEU A 126 -21.11 -8.67 -5.19
CA LEU A 126 -19.73 -8.77 -4.74
C LEU A 126 -19.19 -10.18 -5.02
N GLU A 127 -17.92 -10.25 -5.36
CA GLU A 127 -17.19 -11.49 -5.62
C GLU A 127 -16.09 -11.66 -4.58
N LEU A 128 -15.95 -12.89 -4.06
CA LEU A 128 -14.83 -13.24 -3.20
C LEU A 128 -13.60 -13.55 -4.06
N GLU A 129 -12.55 -12.76 -3.91
CA GLU A 129 -11.25 -12.99 -4.53
C GLU A 129 -10.27 -13.54 -3.50
N ARG A 130 -9.47 -14.55 -3.88
CA ARG A 130 -8.49 -15.20 -3.02
C ARG A 130 -7.12 -15.18 -3.66
N PHE A 131 -6.10 -14.79 -2.88
CA PHE A 131 -4.69 -14.89 -3.22
C PHE A 131 -3.95 -15.68 -2.15
N ASP A 132 -3.25 -16.74 -2.58
CA ASP A 132 -2.36 -17.50 -1.73
C ASP A 132 -0.92 -17.17 -2.12
N TYR A 133 -0.07 -16.88 -1.12
CA TYR A 133 1.35 -16.61 -1.34
C TYR A 133 2.20 -17.04 -0.15
N ASP A 134 3.45 -17.39 -0.44
CA ASP A 134 4.43 -17.71 0.60
C ASP A 134 5.09 -16.43 1.11
N SER A 135 5.21 -16.30 2.44
CA SER A 135 5.90 -15.18 3.10
C SER A 135 6.52 -15.65 4.40
N SER A 136 7.79 -15.32 4.62
CA SER A 136 8.53 -15.61 5.86
C SER A 136 8.34 -17.07 6.34
N ASN A 137 8.55 -18.02 5.42
CA ASN A 137 8.40 -19.47 5.62
C ASN A 137 7.00 -19.96 6.02
N GLY A 138 5.99 -19.10 5.95
CA GLY A 138 4.57 -19.45 6.15
C GLY A 138 3.76 -19.21 4.90
N LYS A 139 2.50 -19.62 4.94
CA LYS A 139 1.53 -19.35 3.86
C LYS A 139 0.57 -18.25 4.27
N GLU A 140 0.39 -17.29 3.39
CA GLU A 140 -0.58 -16.22 3.53
C GLU A 140 -1.76 -16.44 2.60
N VAL A 141 -2.94 -16.17 3.08
CA VAL A 141 -4.17 -16.13 2.30
C VAL A 141 -4.77 -14.74 2.44
N PHE A 142 -4.86 -14.02 1.34
CA PHE A 142 -5.55 -12.75 1.26
C PHE A 142 -6.90 -12.95 0.60
N LEU A 143 -7.96 -12.74 1.36
CA LEU A 143 -9.34 -12.80 0.88
C LEU A 143 -9.88 -11.38 0.77
N SER A 144 -10.57 -11.05 -0.31
CA SER A 144 -11.23 -9.75 -0.45
C SER A 144 -12.58 -9.89 -1.16
N TYR A 145 -13.58 -9.15 -0.65
CA TYR A 145 -14.82 -8.93 -1.39
C TYR A 145 -14.66 -7.70 -2.26
N LYS A 146 -14.89 -7.86 -3.55
CA LYS A 146 -14.75 -6.80 -4.57
C LYS A 146 -15.95 -6.78 -5.52
N ASP A 147 -16.17 -5.64 -6.15
CA ASP A 147 -17.13 -5.50 -7.24
C ASP A 147 -16.49 -5.72 -8.62
N SER A 148 -17.30 -5.58 -9.67
CA SER A 148 -16.87 -5.70 -11.07
C SER A 148 -15.83 -4.66 -11.51
N GLU A 149 -15.70 -3.54 -10.78
CA GLU A 149 -14.70 -2.49 -11.02
C GLU A 149 -13.40 -2.72 -10.23
N ASP A 150 -13.25 -3.88 -9.56
CA ASP A 150 -12.12 -4.25 -8.70
C ASP A 150 -12.00 -3.37 -7.42
N LEU A 151 -13.12 -2.73 -7.00
CA LEU A 151 -13.15 -2.01 -5.72
C LEU A 151 -13.36 -2.98 -4.57
N ILE A 152 -12.60 -2.80 -3.49
CA ILE A 152 -12.62 -3.66 -2.30
C ILE A 152 -13.60 -3.10 -1.26
N TYR A 153 -14.52 -3.94 -0.80
CA TYR A 153 -15.48 -3.65 0.28
C TYR A 153 -15.01 -4.14 1.65
N GLY A 154 -14.24 -5.22 1.65
CA GLY A 154 -13.60 -5.74 2.85
C GLY A 154 -12.54 -6.78 2.49
N PHE A 155 -11.65 -7.06 3.44
CA PHE A 155 -10.65 -8.10 3.27
C PHE A 155 -10.28 -8.77 4.59
N LEU A 156 -9.72 -9.96 4.47
CA LEU A 156 -9.15 -10.73 5.56
C LEU A 156 -7.76 -11.22 5.17
N ARG A 157 -6.82 -11.14 6.12
CA ARG A 157 -5.50 -11.76 6.04
C ARG A 157 -5.46 -12.94 6.97
N LEU A 158 -5.25 -14.12 6.43
CA LEU A 158 -5.08 -15.36 7.17
C LEU A 158 -3.66 -15.87 6.95
N ARG A 159 -3.00 -16.29 8.02
CA ARG A 159 -1.67 -16.90 7.95
C ARG A 159 -1.69 -18.31 8.50
N LYS A 160 -1.18 -19.26 7.74
CA LYS A 160 -0.69 -20.53 8.26
C LYS A 160 0.79 -20.36 8.58
N PRO A 161 1.16 -20.34 9.88
CA PRO A 161 2.53 -20.06 10.29
C PRO A 161 3.48 -21.18 9.90
N SER A 162 4.78 -20.89 9.94
CA SER A 162 5.83 -21.89 9.80
C SER A 162 6.02 -22.68 11.09
N THR A 163 6.75 -23.77 11.00
CA THR A 163 7.18 -24.58 12.17
C THR A 163 8.10 -23.79 13.14
N ASN A 164 8.66 -22.67 12.68
CA ASN A 164 9.58 -21.83 13.47
C ASN A 164 8.87 -20.64 14.14
N ALA A 165 7.58 -20.78 14.45
CA ALA A 165 6.85 -19.76 15.19
C ALA A 165 7.48 -19.62 16.61
N HIS A 166 7.68 -18.36 17.04
CA HIS A 166 8.32 -18.07 18.34
C HIS A 166 7.41 -18.34 19.57
N ARG A 167 6.11 -18.51 19.36
CA ARG A 167 5.13 -18.82 20.40
C ARG A 167 4.79 -20.31 20.36
N LYS A 168 4.83 -20.96 21.51
CA LYS A 168 4.55 -22.41 21.64
C LYS A 168 3.11 -22.79 21.28
N GLU A 169 2.16 -21.84 21.47
CA GLU A 169 0.75 -22.02 21.15
C GLU A 169 0.48 -22.02 19.63
N ILE A 170 1.43 -21.52 18.84
CA ILE A 170 1.31 -21.49 17.38
C ILE A 170 1.90 -22.78 16.83
N THR A 171 1.06 -23.80 16.70
CA THR A 171 1.40 -25.11 16.14
C THR A 171 1.11 -25.15 14.64
N ASN A 172 1.47 -26.26 13.98
CA ASN A 172 1.21 -26.46 12.55
C ASN A 172 -0.29 -26.56 12.19
N ASP A 173 -1.13 -26.81 13.20
CA ASP A 173 -2.58 -27.04 13.01
C ASP A 173 -3.41 -25.77 13.20
N VAL A 174 -2.76 -24.64 13.50
CA VAL A 174 -3.46 -23.38 13.69
C VAL A 174 -3.30 -22.45 12.49
N ALA A 175 -4.30 -21.59 12.31
CA ALA A 175 -4.22 -20.44 11.41
C ALA A 175 -4.50 -19.17 12.19
N ILE A 176 -3.86 -18.07 11.78
CA ILE A 176 -3.94 -16.78 12.46
C ILE A 176 -4.67 -15.80 11.55
N VAL A 177 -5.79 -15.25 12.00
CA VAL A 177 -6.38 -14.06 11.39
C VAL A 177 -5.54 -12.87 11.82
N ARG A 178 -4.79 -12.30 10.87
CA ARG A 178 -3.87 -11.18 11.13
C ARG A 178 -4.54 -9.82 10.98
N GLU A 179 -5.52 -9.74 10.10
CA GLU A 179 -6.29 -8.53 9.84
C GLU A 179 -7.66 -8.89 9.27
N LEU A 180 -8.71 -8.26 9.77
CA LEU A 180 -10.03 -8.21 9.16
C LEU A 180 -10.42 -6.74 9.06
N HIS A 181 -10.77 -6.30 7.87
CA HIS A 181 -11.14 -4.92 7.61
C HIS A 181 -12.34 -4.83 6.69
N VAL A 182 -13.34 -4.05 7.10
CA VAL A 182 -14.51 -3.71 6.28
C VAL A 182 -14.47 -2.21 6.03
N PHE A 183 -14.54 -1.82 4.75
CA PHE A 183 -14.53 -0.42 4.35
C PHE A 183 -15.92 0.17 4.39
N GLY A 184 -16.00 1.45 4.70
CA GLY A 184 -17.26 2.20 4.74
C GLY A 184 -17.32 3.17 5.91
N LYS A 185 -18.44 3.88 6.00
CA LYS A 185 -18.75 4.76 7.12
C LYS A 185 -19.03 3.91 8.34
N SER A 186 -18.38 4.19 9.47
CA SER A 186 -18.64 3.46 10.71
C SER A 186 -20.09 3.67 11.18
N ILE A 187 -20.72 2.58 11.57
CA ILE A 187 -22.06 2.56 12.13
C ILE A 187 -21.93 2.21 13.62
N GLU A 188 -22.80 2.78 14.45
CA GLU A 188 -22.86 2.44 15.86
C GLU A 188 -23.21 0.96 16.06
N ILE A 189 -22.59 0.34 17.07
CA ILE A 189 -22.83 -1.07 17.41
C ILE A 189 -24.31 -1.31 17.65
N GLY A 190 -24.88 -2.29 16.96
CA GLY A 190 -26.31 -2.65 17.07
C GLY A 190 -27.26 -1.87 16.15
N LYS A 191 -26.75 -0.88 15.38
CA LYS A 191 -27.55 -0.21 14.35
C LYS A 191 -27.27 -0.79 12.96
N HIS A 192 -28.29 -0.80 12.12
CA HIS A 192 -28.22 -1.18 10.71
C HIS A 192 -28.61 0.02 9.84
N GLU A 193 -27.71 0.43 8.94
CA GLU A 193 -28.00 1.41 7.90
C GLU A 193 -27.99 0.72 6.54
N LYS A 194 -29.13 0.75 5.82
CA LYS A 194 -29.28 0.10 4.50
C LYS A 194 -28.30 0.63 3.44
N GLU A 195 -27.81 1.85 3.62
CA GLU A 195 -26.87 2.51 2.69
C GLU A 195 -25.40 2.41 3.12
N SER A 196 -25.10 1.59 4.12
CA SER A 196 -23.74 1.42 4.60
C SER A 196 -23.06 0.18 4.01
N PHE A 197 -21.82 0.35 3.53
CA PHE A 197 -21.00 -0.75 3.03
C PHE A 197 -20.58 -1.77 4.11
N GLN A 198 -20.81 -1.48 5.40
CA GLN A 198 -20.40 -2.36 6.51
C GLN A 198 -21.33 -3.56 6.73
N HIS A 199 -22.50 -3.58 6.13
CA HIS A 199 -23.50 -4.66 6.30
C HIS A 199 -23.83 -5.39 5.00
N VAL A 200 -22.90 -5.39 4.05
CA VAL A 200 -23.00 -6.12 2.79
C VAL A 200 -22.28 -7.46 2.97
N GLY A 201 -23.01 -8.51 3.37
CA GLY A 201 -22.44 -9.85 3.53
C GLY A 201 -23.38 -10.75 4.28
#